data_f88b8ccf881f252a4267d8944723f65b
#
_entry.id   f88b8ccf881f252a4267d8944723f65b
#
_cell.length_a   1.000
_cell.length_b   1.000
_cell.length_c   1.000
_cell.angle_alpha   90.00
_cell.angle_beta   90.00
_cell.angle_gamma   90.00
#
_symmetry.space_group_name_H-M   'P 1'
#
loop_
_entity.id
_entity.type
_entity.pdbx_description
1 polymer ?
#
loop_
_entity_poly.entity_id
_entity_poly.type
_entity_poly.pdbx_seq_one_letter_code
_entity_poly.pdbx_strand_id
1 'polypeptide(L)'
;MSPDLGAGRIGRFWKRRTAAAVIAAALLAASIGGTVEARRGAADPSVITDWNATMVATIVVDAGKANAEGIFWYSFVQSAVYNAVVGITHRYELYKWDVRGPRSASPEAAAATAAYRVLLYYFPASQVRLDAAYAASLAKIPDGRSKRQGIRYGKRAAAHIIRLRAGDGRNAPITLDVPLAAGVWRPTPPAMAPMLIPWLSQVRPFTLRSPSQFRPGPPPALTSPTYTTEFNEVKDFGSKTGSSRSDAQTQTALFFSDIAIGALQGSLRDLATRRGLNISDSARLFAAADLAGSDSGIAAWDAKFHYHWWRPITAITLAADDGNPDTAADGLWAPLITTPPYPDYPSGLCNLMAAVSRSVTRVMSTIPGTVPGSLDLNITSVAAGLPGAPLTRHYATAADLLTDAINARVWSGIHFRTADVVAAQMGTQVSNWALDHYFKRIRNGD
;
A
#
# COMPACT_ATOMS: atom_id res chain seq x y z
N MET A 1 -83.37 9.54 -24.62
CA MET A 1 -84.17 10.77 -24.47
C MET A 1 -83.22 11.94 -24.48
N SER A 2 -83.07 12.56 -25.67
CA SER A 2 -82.60 13.96 -25.78
C SER A 2 -83.71 14.89 -25.32
N PRO A 3 -83.46 16.19 -25.06
CA PRO A 3 -82.94 17.17 -26.00
C PRO A 3 -81.92 18.15 -25.34
N ASP A 4 -81.03 18.77 -26.09
CA ASP A 4 -81.07 19.78 -27.15
C ASP A 4 -81.05 21.23 -26.64
N LEU A 5 -80.23 22.04 -27.31
CA LEU A 5 -80.24 23.49 -27.56
C LEU A 5 -79.48 24.45 -26.64
N GLY A 6 -78.61 25.18 -27.28
CA GLY A 6 -78.25 26.52 -26.88
C GLY A 6 -77.02 27.09 -27.57
N ALA A 7 -77.08 27.42 -28.83
CA ALA A 7 -76.08 28.23 -29.53
C ALA A 7 -76.18 29.70 -29.11
N GLY A 8 -75.03 30.36 -28.90
CA GLY A 8 -74.94 31.79 -28.65
C GLY A 8 -73.58 32.39 -29.03
N ARG A 9 -73.55 33.00 -30.19
CA ARG A 9 -72.55 33.90 -30.76
C ARG A 9 -71.96 34.89 -29.74
N ILE A 10 -70.67 35.14 -29.79
CA ILE A 10 -69.91 36.42 -29.74
C ILE A 10 -68.48 36.03 -30.12
N GLY A 11 -67.92 36.36 -31.15
CA GLY A 11 -67.77 37.38 -32.10
C GLY A 11 -66.48 38.20 -31.85
N ARG A 12 -65.37 37.88 -32.55
CA ARG A 12 -64.34 38.84 -32.96
C ARG A 12 -63.86 39.85 -31.92
N PHE A 13 -62.75 39.48 -31.20
CA PHE A 13 -61.73 40.50 -30.73
C PHE A 13 -60.44 39.81 -30.26
N TRP A 14 -59.77 39.01 -31.09
CA TRP A 14 -58.43 38.52 -30.72
C TRP A 14 -57.58 38.23 -32.00
N LYS A 15 -57.25 39.30 -32.70
CA LYS A 15 -56.24 39.21 -33.78
C LYS A 15 -55.43 40.52 -33.82
N ARG A 16 -54.71 40.88 -32.77
CA ARG A 16 -53.67 41.95 -32.81
C ARG A 16 -52.69 41.92 -31.64
N ARG A 17 -52.47 40.77 -30.92
CA ARG A 17 -51.45 40.71 -29.84
C ARG A 17 -50.48 39.54 -29.91
N THR A 18 -50.39 38.84 -30.98
CA THR A 18 -49.47 37.65 -31.14
C THR A 18 -48.26 37.88 -32.04
N ALA A 19 -48.05 39.11 -32.60
CA ALA A 19 -46.90 39.40 -33.44
C ALA A 19 -45.76 40.06 -32.68
N ALA A 20 -45.93 40.56 -31.46
CA ALA A 20 -44.88 41.24 -30.69
C ALA A 20 -44.16 40.31 -29.68
N ALA A 21 -44.70 39.15 -29.39
CA ALA A 21 -44.07 38.21 -28.43
C ALA A 21 -43.10 37.22 -29.06
N VAL A 22 -43.16 37.02 -30.39
CA VAL A 22 -42.26 36.07 -31.11
C VAL A 22 -40.91 36.74 -31.49
N ILE A 23 -40.85 38.07 -31.61
CA ILE A 23 -39.58 38.77 -31.92
C ILE A 23 -38.73 39.01 -30.66
N ALA A 24 -39.32 39.09 -29.49
CA ALA A 24 -38.56 39.21 -28.23
C ALA A 24 -37.92 37.88 -27.77
N ALA A 25 -38.48 36.71 -28.14
CA ALA A 25 -37.88 35.40 -27.81
C ALA A 25 -36.71 35.03 -28.79
N ALA A 26 -36.65 35.60 -29.98
CA ALA A 26 -35.56 35.34 -30.92
C ALA A 26 -34.32 36.23 -30.70
N LEU A 27 -34.46 37.36 -30.00
CA LEU A 27 -33.33 38.23 -29.65
C LEU A 27 -32.72 37.91 -28.28
N LEU A 28 -33.39 37.12 -27.41
CA LEU A 28 -32.78 36.60 -26.17
C LEU A 28 -32.01 35.29 -26.38
N ALA A 29 -32.17 34.61 -27.53
CA ALA A 29 -31.39 33.42 -27.85
C ALA A 29 -30.06 33.67 -28.55
N ALA A 30 -29.78 34.93 -28.96
CA ALA A 30 -28.56 35.28 -29.67
C ALA A 30 -27.49 35.95 -28.78
N SER A 31 -27.74 36.14 -27.47
CA SER A 31 -26.77 36.73 -26.53
C SER A 31 -26.27 35.80 -25.43
N ILE A 32 -26.61 34.50 -25.51
CA ILE A 32 -26.01 33.44 -24.67
C ILE A 32 -25.12 32.57 -25.54
N GLY A 33 -24.27 33.23 -26.34
CA GLY A 33 -23.07 32.68 -26.95
C GLY A 33 -21.89 32.73 -25.97
N GLY A 34 -22.13 32.68 -24.69
CA GLY A 34 -21.14 32.30 -23.69
C GLY A 34 -20.78 30.86 -23.91
N THR A 35 -19.54 30.61 -24.25
CA THR A 35 -18.93 29.27 -24.26
C THR A 35 -19.44 28.50 -23.05
N VAL A 36 -20.30 27.51 -23.25
CA VAL A 36 -20.55 26.46 -22.30
C VAL A 36 -19.22 25.73 -22.19
N GLU A 37 -18.35 26.25 -21.34
CA GLU A 37 -17.27 25.48 -20.75
C GLU A 37 -18.00 24.36 -20.00
N ALA A 38 -18.09 23.19 -20.63
CA ALA A 38 -18.64 22.02 -20.00
C ALA A 38 -17.92 21.90 -18.66
N ARG A 39 -18.63 22.14 -17.54
CA ARG A 39 -18.11 21.88 -16.21
C ARG A 39 -17.59 20.45 -16.27
N ARG A 40 -16.27 20.31 -16.30
CA ARG A 40 -15.64 19.00 -16.20
C ARG A 40 -16.24 18.34 -14.98
N GLY A 41 -16.91 17.19 -15.16
CA GLY A 41 -17.26 16.32 -14.05
C GLY A 41 -16.00 16.07 -13.21
N ALA A 42 -16.17 15.88 -11.93
CA ALA A 42 -15.04 15.51 -11.06
C ALA A 42 -14.33 14.31 -11.67
N ALA A 43 -12.99 14.33 -11.65
CA ALA A 43 -12.18 13.21 -12.16
C ALA A 43 -12.51 11.92 -11.41
N ASP A 44 -12.72 10.82 -12.15
CA ASP A 44 -13.10 9.52 -11.60
C ASP A 44 -11.93 8.90 -10.81
N PRO A 45 -12.03 8.75 -9.48
CA PRO A 45 -10.98 8.17 -8.66
C PRO A 45 -10.85 6.64 -8.85
N SER A 46 -11.83 5.96 -9.43
CA SER A 46 -11.81 4.50 -9.59
C SER A 46 -10.62 4.03 -10.42
N VAL A 47 -10.10 4.87 -11.32
CA VAL A 47 -8.89 4.56 -12.08
C VAL A 47 -7.70 4.22 -11.17
N ILE A 48 -7.60 4.83 -9.98
CA ILE A 48 -6.51 4.56 -9.03
C ILE A 48 -6.67 3.17 -8.41
N THR A 49 -7.88 2.83 -7.97
CA THR A 49 -8.17 1.51 -7.38
C THR A 49 -8.11 0.39 -8.43
N ASP A 50 -8.58 0.61 -9.65
CA ASP A 50 -8.53 -0.35 -10.76
C ASP A 50 -7.07 -0.68 -11.13
N TRP A 51 -6.22 0.34 -11.27
CA TRP A 51 -4.80 0.13 -11.56
C TRP A 51 -4.01 -0.41 -10.37
N ASN A 52 -4.42 -0.12 -9.14
CA ASN A 52 -3.86 -0.77 -7.97
C ASN A 52 -4.19 -2.28 -7.97
N ALA A 53 -5.42 -2.68 -8.30
CA ALA A 53 -5.78 -4.08 -8.44
C ALA A 53 -4.99 -4.77 -9.57
N THR A 54 -4.85 -4.11 -10.73
CA THR A 54 -4.05 -4.59 -11.86
C THR A 54 -2.57 -4.75 -11.48
N MET A 55 -2.02 -3.80 -10.73
CA MET A 55 -0.66 -3.85 -10.20
C MET A 55 -0.45 -5.08 -9.30
N VAL A 56 -1.35 -5.33 -8.37
CA VAL A 56 -1.28 -6.50 -7.47
C VAL A 56 -1.33 -7.79 -8.28
N ALA A 57 -2.27 -7.92 -9.23
CA ALA A 57 -2.38 -9.09 -10.10
C ALA A 57 -1.10 -9.32 -10.91
N THR A 58 -0.52 -8.27 -11.48
CA THR A 58 0.71 -8.36 -12.28
C THR A 58 1.93 -8.75 -11.44
N ILE A 59 2.11 -8.12 -10.29
CA ILE A 59 3.33 -8.28 -9.48
C ILE A 59 3.28 -9.54 -8.63
N VAL A 60 2.14 -9.81 -7.98
CA VAL A 60 2.02 -10.94 -7.05
C VAL A 60 1.61 -12.21 -7.79
N VAL A 61 0.55 -12.15 -8.61
CA VAL A 61 -0.01 -13.36 -9.23
C VAL A 61 0.82 -13.78 -10.46
N ASP A 62 1.01 -12.86 -11.42
CA ASP A 62 1.69 -13.22 -12.66
C ASP A 62 3.20 -13.37 -12.48
N ALA A 63 3.84 -12.46 -11.73
CA ALA A 63 5.30 -12.44 -11.56
C ALA A 63 5.79 -13.15 -10.28
N GLY A 64 4.90 -13.63 -9.41
CA GLY A 64 5.25 -14.36 -8.19
C GLY A 64 6.03 -13.57 -7.15
N LYS A 65 5.94 -12.21 -7.20
CA LYS A 65 6.66 -11.33 -6.26
C LYS A 65 5.82 -11.10 -5.01
N ALA A 66 6.04 -11.93 -4.00
CA ALA A 66 5.28 -11.88 -2.75
C ALA A 66 6.04 -11.11 -1.64
N ASN A 67 5.34 -10.81 -0.55
CA ASN A 67 5.91 -10.24 0.68
C ASN A 67 6.70 -8.93 0.45
N ALA A 68 7.88 -8.79 1.07
CA ALA A 68 8.69 -7.58 1.01
C ALA A 68 9.10 -7.17 -0.42
N GLU A 69 9.26 -8.13 -1.33
CA GLU A 69 9.57 -7.82 -2.72
C GLU A 69 8.38 -7.18 -3.44
N GLY A 70 7.15 -7.62 -3.16
CA GLY A 70 5.95 -7.05 -3.79
C GLY A 70 5.75 -5.58 -3.45
N ILE A 71 5.84 -5.19 -2.16
CA ILE A 71 5.68 -3.78 -1.75
C ILE A 71 6.75 -2.89 -2.36
N PHE A 72 7.97 -3.40 -2.54
CA PHE A 72 9.04 -2.69 -3.22
C PHE A 72 8.63 -2.33 -4.66
N TRP A 73 8.08 -3.28 -5.41
CA TRP A 73 7.62 -3.05 -6.79
C TRP A 73 6.39 -2.15 -6.88
N TYR A 74 5.47 -2.19 -5.90
CA TYR A 74 4.32 -1.27 -5.85
C TYR A 74 4.76 0.17 -5.82
N SER A 75 5.83 0.50 -5.13
CA SER A 75 6.34 1.86 -5.01
C SER A 75 6.77 2.49 -6.34
N PHE A 76 7.21 1.69 -7.31
CA PHE A 76 7.50 2.17 -8.67
C PHE A 76 6.23 2.64 -9.38
N VAL A 77 5.18 1.83 -9.29
CA VAL A 77 3.90 2.14 -9.94
C VAL A 77 3.24 3.33 -9.26
N GLN A 78 3.13 3.30 -7.92
CA GLN A 78 2.42 4.31 -7.17
C GLN A 78 3.10 5.68 -7.20
N SER A 79 4.43 5.74 -7.23
CA SER A 79 5.15 7.01 -7.41
C SER A 79 4.92 7.63 -8.78
N ALA A 80 4.83 6.81 -9.84
CA ALA A 80 4.53 7.27 -11.19
C ALA A 80 3.06 7.75 -11.32
N VAL A 81 2.11 6.98 -10.78
CA VAL A 81 0.68 7.35 -10.73
C VAL A 81 0.48 8.64 -9.93
N TYR A 82 1.09 8.73 -8.76
CA TYR A 82 1.04 9.93 -7.93
C TYR A 82 1.50 11.17 -8.72
N ASN A 83 2.71 11.13 -9.29
CA ASN A 83 3.25 12.22 -10.08
C ASN A 83 2.35 12.57 -11.29
N ALA A 84 1.79 11.55 -11.95
CA ALA A 84 0.89 11.76 -13.08
C ALA A 84 -0.40 12.50 -12.69
N VAL A 85 -0.97 12.16 -11.53
CA VAL A 85 -2.20 12.79 -11.03
C VAL A 85 -1.94 14.18 -10.47
N VAL A 86 -1.02 14.27 -9.47
CA VAL A 86 -0.83 15.55 -8.75
C VAL A 86 -0.16 16.61 -9.60
N GLY A 87 0.61 16.20 -10.60
CA GLY A 87 1.20 17.14 -11.57
C GLY A 87 0.19 17.80 -12.50
N ILE A 88 -1.00 17.20 -12.66
CA ILE A 88 -2.13 17.80 -13.41
C ILE A 88 -3.08 18.55 -12.48
N THR A 89 -3.39 17.97 -11.33
CA THR A 89 -4.35 18.55 -10.37
C THR A 89 -3.74 19.69 -9.54
N HIS A 90 -2.42 19.73 -9.41
CA HIS A 90 -1.64 20.71 -8.64
C HIS A 90 -2.11 20.84 -7.19
N ARG A 91 -2.54 19.73 -6.57
CA ARG A 91 -3.05 19.72 -5.19
C ARG A 91 -1.96 19.42 -4.17
N TYR A 92 -0.98 18.61 -4.58
CA TYR A 92 0.15 18.18 -3.77
C TYR A 92 1.48 18.41 -4.49
N GLU A 93 2.59 18.42 -3.72
CA GLU A 93 3.94 18.47 -4.25
C GLU A 93 4.26 17.21 -5.04
N LEU A 94 5.04 17.35 -6.11
CA LEU A 94 5.53 16.20 -6.88
C LEU A 94 6.59 15.43 -6.09
N TYR A 95 6.58 14.10 -6.26
CA TYR A 95 7.60 13.26 -5.69
C TYR A 95 8.88 13.28 -6.56
N LYS A 96 9.96 13.88 -6.02
CA LYS A 96 11.29 13.94 -6.66
C LYS A 96 11.25 14.35 -8.15
N TRP A 97 10.36 15.28 -8.48
CA TRP A 97 10.15 15.78 -9.83
C TRP A 97 9.64 17.23 -9.78
N ASP A 98 9.94 18.01 -10.82
CA ASP A 98 9.60 19.44 -10.90
C ASP A 98 8.71 19.81 -12.10
N VAL A 99 8.42 18.82 -12.97
CA VAL A 99 7.69 19.07 -14.21
C VAL A 99 6.19 18.83 -14.03
N ARG A 100 5.41 19.91 -14.07
CA ARG A 100 3.96 19.87 -14.00
C ARG A 100 3.32 19.66 -15.38
N GLY A 101 2.15 19.05 -15.38
CA GLY A 101 1.28 18.90 -16.55
C GLY A 101 0.28 20.06 -16.66
N PRO A 102 -0.31 20.25 -17.86
CA PRO A 102 -1.35 21.23 -18.03
C PRO A 102 -2.60 20.85 -17.24
N ARG A 103 -3.20 21.79 -16.51
CA ARG A 103 -4.45 21.58 -15.77
C ARG A 103 -5.60 21.09 -16.67
N SER A 104 -5.50 21.31 -17.99
CA SER A 104 -6.46 20.83 -18.99
C SER A 104 -6.31 19.35 -19.35
N ALA A 105 -5.26 18.66 -18.93
CA ALA A 105 -5.08 17.25 -19.17
C ALA A 105 -6.03 16.36 -18.33
N SER A 106 -6.37 15.16 -18.78
CA SER A 106 -7.11 14.17 -17.99
C SER A 106 -6.17 13.51 -16.99
N PRO A 107 -6.42 13.65 -15.67
CA PRO A 107 -5.64 12.94 -14.66
C PRO A 107 -5.88 11.43 -14.70
N GLU A 108 -7.07 10.97 -15.13
CA GLU A 108 -7.39 9.55 -15.29
C GLU A 108 -6.53 8.92 -16.40
N ALA A 109 -6.45 9.59 -17.56
CA ALA A 109 -5.63 9.10 -18.66
C ALA A 109 -4.13 9.10 -18.30
N ALA A 110 -3.71 10.07 -17.48
CA ALA A 110 -2.33 10.15 -17.02
C ALA A 110 -2.02 9.04 -16.00
N ALA A 111 -2.91 8.78 -15.03
CA ALA A 111 -2.77 7.71 -14.05
C ALA A 111 -2.69 6.34 -14.72
N ALA A 112 -3.68 6.01 -15.57
CA ALA A 112 -3.71 4.75 -16.32
C ALA A 112 -2.44 4.56 -17.17
N THR A 113 -2.00 5.62 -17.87
CA THR A 113 -0.79 5.54 -18.70
C THR A 113 0.48 5.36 -17.85
N ALA A 114 0.59 6.04 -16.72
CA ALA A 114 1.74 5.92 -15.84
C ALA A 114 1.86 4.50 -15.27
N ALA A 115 0.77 3.95 -14.73
CA ALA A 115 0.73 2.58 -14.22
C ALA A 115 1.08 1.56 -15.31
N TYR A 116 0.38 1.62 -16.45
CA TYR A 116 0.61 0.74 -17.58
C TYR A 116 2.08 0.71 -18.01
N ARG A 117 2.69 1.90 -18.20
CA ARG A 117 4.07 2.00 -18.71
C ARG A 117 5.12 1.49 -17.73
N VAL A 118 4.93 1.70 -16.43
CA VAL A 118 5.83 1.16 -15.40
C VAL A 118 5.69 -0.35 -15.31
N LEU A 119 4.45 -0.86 -15.26
CA LEU A 119 4.20 -2.30 -15.21
C LEU A 119 4.72 -3.02 -16.44
N LEU A 120 4.47 -2.51 -17.64
CA LEU A 120 4.95 -3.12 -18.88
C LEU A 120 6.49 -3.13 -18.96
N TYR A 121 7.15 -2.08 -18.44
CA TYR A 121 8.63 -2.01 -18.45
C TYR A 121 9.27 -3.06 -17.56
N TYR A 122 8.73 -3.28 -16.36
CA TYR A 122 9.31 -4.21 -15.39
C TYR A 122 8.74 -5.63 -15.48
N PHE A 123 7.55 -5.79 -16.02
CA PHE A 123 6.81 -7.06 -16.10
C PHE A 123 6.26 -7.30 -17.52
N PRO A 124 7.12 -7.35 -18.55
CA PRO A 124 6.68 -7.47 -19.95
C PRO A 124 5.94 -8.79 -20.24
N ALA A 125 6.15 -9.83 -19.45
CA ALA A 125 5.40 -11.09 -19.58
C ALA A 125 3.88 -10.93 -19.35
N SER A 126 3.44 -9.90 -18.62
CA SER A 126 2.02 -9.60 -18.40
C SER A 126 1.41 -8.69 -19.47
N GLN A 127 2.05 -8.47 -20.62
CA GLN A 127 1.65 -7.51 -21.63
C GLN A 127 0.17 -7.67 -22.03
N VAL A 128 -0.30 -8.86 -22.28
CA VAL A 128 -1.69 -9.11 -22.72
C VAL A 128 -2.70 -8.57 -21.71
N ARG A 129 -2.50 -8.86 -20.43
CA ARG A 129 -3.34 -8.33 -19.35
C ARG A 129 -3.26 -6.79 -19.26
N LEU A 130 -2.05 -6.27 -19.36
CA LEU A 130 -1.80 -4.83 -19.25
C LEU A 130 -2.39 -4.05 -20.40
N ASP A 131 -2.29 -4.56 -21.65
CA ASP A 131 -2.87 -3.94 -22.83
C ASP A 131 -4.40 -3.90 -22.74
N ALA A 132 -5.03 -5.00 -22.31
CA ALA A 132 -6.47 -5.07 -22.09
C ALA A 132 -6.96 -4.07 -21.03
N ALA A 133 -6.30 -4.02 -19.87
CA ALA A 133 -6.63 -3.08 -18.80
C ALA A 133 -6.44 -1.62 -19.24
N TYR A 134 -5.39 -1.33 -20.00
CA TYR A 134 -5.13 0.02 -20.50
C TYR A 134 -6.17 0.45 -21.53
N ALA A 135 -6.50 -0.41 -22.48
CA ALA A 135 -7.56 -0.14 -23.46
C ALA A 135 -8.92 0.12 -22.77
N ALA A 136 -9.29 -0.72 -21.80
CA ALA A 136 -10.52 -0.56 -21.03
C ALA A 136 -10.55 0.76 -20.23
N SER A 137 -9.44 1.14 -19.62
CA SER A 137 -9.33 2.43 -18.90
C SER A 137 -9.49 3.62 -19.84
N LEU A 138 -8.83 3.59 -21.00
CA LEU A 138 -8.92 4.69 -21.96
C LEU A 138 -10.28 4.78 -22.65
N ALA A 139 -11.00 3.68 -22.80
CA ALA A 139 -12.36 3.68 -23.38
C ALA A 139 -13.37 4.43 -22.50
N LYS A 140 -13.16 4.49 -21.18
CA LYS A 140 -14.00 5.25 -20.24
C LYS A 140 -13.83 6.78 -20.36
N ILE A 141 -12.78 7.25 -21.04
CA ILE A 141 -12.42 8.67 -21.12
C ILE A 141 -12.75 9.21 -22.51
N PRO A 142 -13.55 10.29 -22.62
CA PRO A 142 -13.89 10.87 -23.90
C PRO A 142 -12.66 11.26 -24.73
N ASP A 143 -12.72 11.00 -26.04
CA ASP A 143 -11.64 11.38 -26.94
C ASP A 143 -11.50 12.90 -27.04
N GLY A 144 -10.27 13.36 -27.20
CA GLY A 144 -10.03 14.79 -27.31
C GLY A 144 -8.64 15.21 -26.82
N ARG A 145 -8.46 16.52 -26.75
CA ARG A 145 -7.19 17.14 -26.34
C ARG A 145 -6.80 16.77 -24.92
N SER A 146 -7.77 16.76 -24.00
CA SER A 146 -7.57 16.43 -22.59
C SER A 146 -6.97 15.03 -22.41
N LYS A 147 -7.60 14.00 -23.01
CA LYS A 147 -7.14 12.61 -23.01
C LYS A 147 -5.72 12.50 -23.59
N ARG A 148 -5.49 13.09 -24.78
CA ARG A 148 -4.15 13.07 -25.40
C ARG A 148 -3.08 13.75 -24.54
N GLN A 149 -3.40 14.85 -23.88
CA GLN A 149 -2.48 15.52 -22.94
C GLN A 149 -2.20 14.66 -21.72
N GLY A 150 -3.23 14.00 -21.14
CA GLY A 150 -3.08 13.07 -20.02
C GLY A 150 -2.16 11.91 -20.38
N ILE A 151 -2.39 11.25 -21.51
CA ILE A 151 -1.52 10.16 -22.00
C ILE A 151 -0.07 10.63 -22.15
N ARG A 152 0.18 11.78 -22.76
CA ARG A 152 1.56 12.30 -22.90
C ARG A 152 2.21 12.57 -21.54
N TYR A 153 1.47 13.14 -20.61
CA TYR A 153 2.01 13.45 -19.29
C TYR A 153 2.26 12.18 -18.46
N GLY A 154 1.34 11.20 -18.50
CA GLY A 154 1.53 9.90 -17.86
C GLY A 154 2.75 9.13 -18.37
N LYS A 155 3.02 9.17 -19.69
CA LYS A 155 4.26 8.62 -20.28
C LYS A 155 5.52 9.29 -19.69
N ARG A 156 5.49 10.62 -19.50
CA ARG A 156 6.63 11.35 -18.90
C ARG A 156 6.82 11.00 -17.43
N ALA A 157 5.73 10.88 -16.64
CA ALA A 157 5.79 10.49 -15.24
C ALA A 157 6.38 9.08 -15.07
N ALA A 158 5.92 8.11 -15.88
CA ALA A 158 6.49 6.77 -15.88
C ALA A 158 7.98 6.76 -16.23
N ALA A 159 8.36 7.44 -17.32
CA ALA A 159 9.75 7.53 -17.76
C ALA A 159 10.65 8.21 -16.72
N HIS A 160 10.13 9.19 -15.97
CA HIS A 160 10.85 9.82 -14.86
C HIS A 160 11.17 8.80 -13.76
N ILE A 161 10.19 8.05 -13.28
CA ILE A 161 10.40 7.06 -12.22
C ILE A 161 11.33 5.93 -12.67
N ILE A 162 11.17 5.42 -13.89
CA ILE A 162 12.06 4.40 -14.44
C ILE A 162 13.52 4.87 -14.45
N ARG A 163 13.79 6.11 -14.89
CA ARG A 163 15.13 6.69 -14.85
C ARG A 163 15.62 6.94 -13.42
N LEU A 164 14.75 7.50 -12.55
CA LEU A 164 15.08 7.79 -11.16
C LEU A 164 15.53 6.53 -10.41
N ARG A 165 14.96 5.39 -10.77
CA ARG A 165 15.25 4.10 -10.13
C ARG A 165 16.23 3.22 -10.92
N ALA A 166 16.84 3.73 -11.98
CA ALA A 166 17.93 3.03 -12.67
C ALA A 166 19.14 2.87 -11.73
N GLY A 167 19.73 1.68 -11.70
CA GLY A 167 20.90 1.39 -10.86
C GLY A 167 20.67 1.62 -9.37
N ASP A 168 19.50 1.25 -8.86
CA ASP A 168 19.14 1.47 -7.46
C ASP A 168 19.60 0.37 -6.49
N GLY A 169 20.34 -0.62 -6.98
CA GLY A 169 20.89 -1.73 -6.18
C GLY A 169 20.01 -2.99 -6.16
N ARG A 170 18.79 -2.96 -6.75
CA ARG A 170 17.98 -4.19 -6.83
C ARG A 170 18.66 -5.29 -7.64
N ASN A 171 18.41 -6.53 -7.24
CA ASN A 171 18.97 -7.73 -7.86
C ASN A 171 20.52 -7.79 -7.80
N ALA A 172 21.17 -7.01 -6.92
CA ALA A 172 22.59 -7.15 -6.69
C ALA A 172 22.92 -8.58 -6.21
N PRO A 173 23.98 -9.23 -6.69
CA PRO A 173 24.35 -10.60 -6.29
C PRO A 173 24.98 -10.60 -4.90
N ILE A 174 24.17 -10.40 -3.86
CA ILE A 174 24.61 -10.40 -2.47
C ILE A 174 24.15 -11.69 -1.79
N THR A 175 25.00 -12.23 -0.95
CA THR A 175 24.69 -13.35 -0.04
C THR A 175 24.96 -12.93 1.39
N LEU A 176 24.21 -13.47 2.31
CA LEU A 176 24.50 -13.39 3.74
C LEU A 176 25.38 -14.58 4.08
N ASP A 177 26.68 -14.34 4.19
CA ASP A 177 27.68 -15.33 4.55
C ASP A 177 28.39 -14.89 5.82
N VAL A 178 28.02 -15.52 6.95
CA VAL A 178 28.57 -15.21 8.26
C VAL A 178 28.92 -16.51 8.98
N PRO A 179 30.03 -16.56 9.76
CA PRO A 179 30.38 -17.73 10.55
C PRO A 179 29.25 -18.12 11.50
N LEU A 180 28.96 -19.41 11.57
CA LEU A 180 27.92 -19.93 12.47
C LEU A 180 28.35 -19.81 13.92
N ALA A 181 27.50 -19.21 14.74
CA ALA A 181 27.64 -19.09 16.19
C ALA A 181 26.26 -19.06 16.86
N ALA A 182 26.21 -19.12 18.18
CA ALA A 182 25.00 -18.80 18.92
C ALA A 182 24.54 -17.37 18.62
N GLY A 183 23.24 -17.15 18.47
CA GLY A 183 22.69 -15.85 18.07
C GLY A 183 22.71 -15.56 16.56
N VAL A 184 23.50 -16.31 15.77
CA VAL A 184 23.65 -16.06 14.32
C VAL A 184 22.64 -16.88 13.52
N TRP A 185 21.95 -16.19 12.62
CA TRP A 185 20.97 -16.77 11.70
C TRP A 185 21.63 -17.81 10.76
N ARG A 186 20.91 -18.86 10.48
CA ARG A 186 21.19 -19.88 9.48
C ARG A 186 19.92 -20.28 8.77
N PRO A 187 19.99 -20.90 7.57
CA PRO A 187 18.83 -21.51 6.93
C PRO A 187 18.02 -22.37 7.88
N THR A 188 16.70 -22.28 7.81
CA THR A 188 15.77 -22.97 8.73
C THR A 188 14.99 -24.06 8.03
N PRO A 189 14.64 -25.15 8.77
CA PRO A 189 13.80 -26.22 8.25
C PRO A 189 12.40 -25.71 7.82
N PRO A 190 11.69 -26.43 6.91
CA PRO A 190 12.15 -27.64 6.22
C PRO A 190 12.99 -27.35 4.97
N ALA A 191 12.89 -26.13 4.39
CA ALA A 191 13.47 -25.84 3.07
C ALA A 191 14.99 -25.58 3.10
N MET A 192 15.55 -25.22 4.24
CA MET A 192 16.98 -24.84 4.37
C MET A 192 17.39 -23.80 3.32
N ALA A 193 16.49 -22.89 2.97
CA ALA A 193 16.67 -21.91 1.91
C ALA A 193 17.64 -20.78 2.32
N PRO A 194 18.43 -20.25 1.38
CA PRO A 194 19.25 -19.06 1.62
C PRO A 194 18.37 -17.84 1.93
N MET A 195 19.00 -16.75 2.40
CA MET A 195 18.28 -15.51 2.71
C MET A 195 17.50 -15.00 1.49
N LEU A 196 16.21 -14.79 1.67
CA LEU A 196 15.33 -14.24 0.65
C LEU A 196 15.66 -12.77 0.39
N ILE A 197 15.79 -12.42 -0.91
CA ILE A 197 16.02 -11.03 -1.40
C ILE A 197 17.06 -10.23 -0.60
N PRO A 198 18.29 -10.76 -0.38
CA PRO A 198 19.31 -10.07 0.43
C PRO A 198 19.68 -8.71 -0.14
N TRP A 199 19.57 -8.53 -1.46
CA TRP A 199 19.83 -7.26 -2.14
C TRP A 199 18.97 -6.09 -1.64
N LEU A 200 17.82 -6.35 -1.01
CA LEU A 200 16.94 -5.29 -0.48
C LEU A 200 17.65 -4.47 0.61
N SER A 201 18.63 -5.07 1.33
CA SER A 201 19.44 -4.39 2.36
C SER A 201 20.29 -3.22 1.81
N GLN A 202 20.58 -3.21 0.50
CA GLN A 202 21.45 -2.21 -0.13
C GLN A 202 20.74 -1.35 -1.18
N VAL A 203 19.43 -1.54 -1.33
CA VAL A 203 18.65 -0.75 -2.28
C VAL A 203 18.58 0.70 -1.83
N ARG A 204 18.77 1.63 -2.77
CA ARG A 204 18.55 3.04 -2.54
C ARG A 204 17.07 3.29 -2.19
N PRO A 205 16.78 3.82 -1.00
CA PRO A 205 15.40 4.05 -0.55
C PRO A 205 14.64 5.04 -1.44
N PHE A 206 13.31 5.02 -1.31
CA PHE A 206 12.43 5.97 -1.99
C PHE A 206 12.43 7.34 -1.31
N THR A 207 12.28 7.37 0.02
CA THR A 207 12.14 8.60 0.80
C THR A 207 13.28 8.79 1.81
N LEU A 208 13.83 7.73 2.37
CA LEU A 208 14.93 7.79 3.31
C LEU A 208 16.23 8.26 2.64
N ARG A 209 17.20 8.71 3.44
CA ARG A 209 18.55 9.11 3.01
C ARG A 209 19.45 7.90 2.76
N SER A 210 19.31 6.88 3.61
CA SER A 210 20.04 5.61 3.52
C SER A 210 19.20 4.46 4.08
N PRO A 211 19.49 3.19 3.73
CA PRO A 211 18.85 2.02 4.35
C PRO A 211 18.98 2.01 5.88
N SER A 212 20.12 2.45 6.40
CA SER A 212 20.46 2.44 7.83
C SER A 212 19.93 3.64 8.64
N GLN A 213 19.18 4.56 8.02
CA GLN A 213 18.76 5.82 8.67
C GLN A 213 18.05 5.60 10.01
N PHE A 214 17.24 4.57 10.13
CA PHE A 214 16.49 4.19 11.31
C PHE A 214 16.85 2.80 11.82
N ARG A 215 18.09 2.33 11.54
CA ARG A 215 18.56 1.06 12.08
C ARG A 215 18.47 1.10 13.62
N PRO A 216 17.74 0.17 14.24
CA PRO A 216 17.61 0.15 15.70
C PRO A 216 18.90 -0.27 16.38
N GLY A 217 18.95 -0.18 17.71
CA GLY A 217 20.00 -0.81 18.52
C GLY A 217 20.03 -2.34 18.36
N PRO A 218 21.05 -3.02 18.91
CA PRO A 218 21.18 -4.47 18.78
C PRO A 218 20.03 -5.23 19.46
N PRO A 219 19.77 -6.50 19.06
CA PRO A 219 18.87 -7.38 19.79
C PRO A 219 19.39 -7.65 21.21
N PRO A 220 18.53 -8.14 22.13
CA PRO A 220 18.93 -8.45 23.50
C PRO A 220 20.07 -9.47 23.53
N ALA A 221 21.04 -9.28 24.44
CA ALA A 221 22.13 -10.25 24.64
C ALA A 221 21.54 -11.63 25.04
N LEU A 222 22.15 -12.73 24.59
CA LEU A 222 21.67 -14.10 24.84
C LEU A 222 21.52 -14.44 26.33
N THR A 223 22.35 -13.84 27.18
CA THR A 223 22.31 -14.03 28.63
C THR A 223 21.48 -12.99 29.39
N SER A 224 20.74 -12.14 28.65
CA SER A 224 19.94 -11.10 29.30
C SER A 224 18.58 -11.63 29.78
N PRO A 225 18.02 -11.08 30.86
CA PRO A 225 16.68 -11.44 31.34
C PRO A 225 15.59 -11.21 30.25
N THR A 226 15.76 -10.19 29.40
CA THR A 226 14.84 -9.94 28.29
C THR A 226 14.84 -11.09 27.29
N TYR A 227 16.02 -11.56 26.88
CA TYR A 227 16.10 -12.71 25.97
C TYR A 227 15.50 -13.97 26.59
N THR A 228 15.83 -14.27 27.87
CA THR A 228 15.26 -15.41 28.59
C THR A 228 13.74 -15.37 28.61
N THR A 229 13.16 -14.21 28.94
CA THR A 229 11.70 -14.05 28.98
C THR A 229 11.07 -14.31 27.59
N GLU A 230 11.62 -13.70 26.56
CA GLU A 230 11.11 -13.81 25.19
C GLU A 230 11.33 -15.19 24.58
N PHE A 231 12.46 -15.84 24.92
CA PHE A 231 12.73 -17.23 24.55
C PHE A 231 11.66 -18.18 25.10
N ASN A 232 11.38 -18.09 26.40
CA ASN A 232 10.39 -18.92 27.04
C ASN A 232 8.98 -18.58 26.56
N GLU A 233 8.65 -17.31 26.33
CA GLU A 233 7.38 -16.89 25.75
C GLU A 233 7.15 -17.54 24.37
N VAL A 234 8.09 -17.42 23.44
CA VAL A 234 7.92 -17.96 22.11
C VAL A 234 7.97 -19.49 22.09
N LYS A 235 8.73 -20.11 23.00
CA LYS A 235 8.78 -21.56 23.17
C LYS A 235 7.42 -22.11 23.59
N ASP A 236 6.77 -21.47 24.58
CA ASP A 236 5.51 -21.90 25.14
C ASP A 236 4.32 -21.60 24.23
N PHE A 237 4.26 -20.38 23.69
CA PHE A 237 3.12 -19.93 22.88
C PHE A 237 3.32 -20.14 21.37
N GLY A 238 4.55 -20.24 20.89
CA GLY A 238 4.87 -20.38 19.47
C GLY A 238 4.85 -21.82 18.94
N SER A 239 4.85 -22.82 19.81
CA SER A 239 4.95 -24.23 19.45
C SER A 239 3.78 -24.71 18.57
N LYS A 240 4.07 -25.59 17.62
CA LYS A 240 3.06 -26.24 16.77
C LYS A 240 2.20 -27.23 17.56
N THR A 241 2.79 -27.93 18.54
CA THR A 241 2.16 -28.95 19.37
C THR A 241 2.43 -28.64 20.84
N GLY A 242 1.48 -28.97 21.72
CA GLY A 242 1.63 -28.73 23.16
C GLY A 242 1.74 -27.29 23.58
N SER A 243 1.27 -26.37 22.74
CA SER A 243 1.34 -24.92 23.01
C SER A 243 0.36 -24.48 24.08
N SER A 244 0.74 -23.47 24.85
CA SER A 244 -0.13 -22.78 25.83
C SER A 244 -1.12 -21.80 25.17
N ARG A 245 -1.12 -21.67 23.83
CA ARG A 245 -2.05 -20.78 23.11
C ARG A 245 -3.50 -21.23 23.28
N SER A 246 -4.39 -20.24 23.45
CA SER A 246 -5.83 -20.43 23.23
C SER A 246 -6.19 -20.53 21.74
N ASP A 247 -7.42 -20.98 21.45
CA ASP A 247 -7.94 -21.00 20.09
C ASP A 247 -7.99 -19.61 19.46
N ALA A 248 -8.36 -18.57 20.23
CA ALA A 248 -8.38 -17.18 19.78
C ALA A 248 -6.98 -16.67 19.41
N GLN A 249 -5.97 -17.02 20.20
CA GLN A 249 -4.56 -16.69 19.90
C GLN A 249 -4.07 -17.43 18.65
N THR A 250 -4.45 -18.69 18.50
CA THR A 250 -4.14 -19.50 17.30
C THR A 250 -4.81 -18.89 16.06
N GLN A 251 -6.09 -18.49 16.15
CA GLN A 251 -6.78 -17.82 15.06
C GLN A 251 -6.08 -16.49 14.68
N THR A 252 -5.62 -15.70 15.66
CA THR A 252 -4.90 -14.46 15.41
C THR A 252 -3.53 -14.74 14.76
N ALA A 253 -2.79 -15.73 15.24
CA ALA A 253 -1.53 -16.15 14.62
C ALA A 253 -1.71 -16.54 13.15
N LEU A 254 -2.74 -17.36 12.85
CA LEU A 254 -3.07 -17.78 11.50
C LEU A 254 -3.59 -16.61 10.64
N PHE A 255 -4.40 -15.70 11.20
CA PHE A 255 -4.87 -14.52 10.48
C PHE A 255 -3.71 -13.70 9.88
N PHE A 256 -2.62 -13.51 10.63
CA PHE A 256 -1.44 -12.78 10.19
C PHE A 256 -0.39 -13.65 9.49
N SER A 257 -0.60 -14.95 9.31
CA SER A 257 0.39 -15.84 8.67
C SER A 257 0.53 -15.59 7.17
N ASP A 258 -0.55 -15.18 6.53
CA ASP A 258 -0.61 -14.90 5.09
C ASP A 258 -1.34 -13.56 4.84
N ILE A 259 -0.99 -12.52 5.60
CA ILE A 259 -1.34 -11.18 5.15
C ILE A 259 -0.40 -10.84 4.00
N ALA A 260 -0.77 -11.40 2.85
CA ALA A 260 -0.18 -11.02 1.61
C ALA A 260 -0.28 -9.49 1.46
N ILE A 261 0.76 -8.86 0.96
CA ILE A 261 0.77 -7.43 0.64
C ILE A 261 -0.42 -7.05 -0.25
N GLY A 262 -0.95 -8.02 -1.02
CA GLY A 262 -2.19 -7.88 -1.77
C GLY A 262 -3.42 -7.60 -0.89
N ALA A 263 -3.51 -8.19 0.30
CA ALA A 263 -4.60 -7.94 1.26
C ALA A 263 -4.56 -6.49 1.77
N LEU A 264 -3.39 -5.96 2.11
CA LEU A 264 -3.24 -4.54 2.47
C LEU A 264 -3.66 -3.60 1.35
N GLN A 265 -3.32 -3.92 0.10
CA GLN A 265 -3.77 -3.13 -1.04
C GLN A 265 -5.31 -3.21 -1.20
N GLY A 266 -5.91 -4.37 -0.92
CA GLY A 266 -7.37 -4.54 -0.83
C GLY A 266 -8.00 -3.61 0.21
N SER A 267 -7.41 -3.57 1.40
CA SER A 267 -7.84 -2.68 2.49
C SER A 267 -7.74 -1.20 2.14
N LEU A 268 -6.67 -0.80 1.45
CA LEU A 268 -6.51 0.59 0.98
C LEU A 268 -7.55 0.95 -0.11
N ARG A 269 -7.87 0.02 -1.03
CA ARG A 269 -8.93 0.23 -2.03
C ARG A 269 -10.29 0.36 -1.36
N ASP A 270 -10.62 -0.51 -0.40
CA ASP A 270 -11.84 -0.45 0.39
C ASP A 270 -11.95 0.90 1.11
N LEU A 271 -10.91 1.33 1.82
CA LEU A 271 -10.86 2.60 2.52
C LEU A 271 -11.08 3.78 1.57
N ALA A 272 -10.35 3.83 0.45
CA ALA A 272 -10.46 4.91 -0.52
C ALA A 272 -11.88 5.02 -1.08
N THR A 273 -12.52 3.88 -1.37
CA THR A 273 -13.89 3.80 -1.89
C THR A 273 -14.92 4.20 -0.85
N ARG A 274 -14.87 3.61 0.36
CA ARG A 274 -15.81 3.91 1.45
C ARG A 274 -15.77 5.39 1.88
N ARG A 275 -14.59 5.99 1.83
CA ARG A 275 -14.39 7.41 2.19
C ARG A 275 -14.60 8.37 1.03
N GLY A 276 -14.93 7.89 -0.17
CA GLY A 276 -15.17 8.72 -1.34
C GLY A 276 -13.99 9.63 -1.70
N LEU A 277 -12.75 9.12 -1.58
CA LEU A 277 -11.57 9.92 -1.85
C LEU A 277 -11.55 10.35 -3.32
N ASN A 278 -11.27 11.64 -3.59
CA ASN A 278 -11.05 12.08 -4.97
C ASN A 278 -9.73 11.50 -5.53
N ILE A 279 -9.52 11.64 -6.83
CA ILE A 279 -8.37 11.05 -7.53
C ILE A 279 -7.01 11.46 -6.95
N SER A 280 -6.86 12.71 -6.48
CA SER A 280 -5.60 13.20 -5.90
C SER A 280 -5.34 12.64 -4.52
N ASP A 281 -6.39 12.57 -3.69
CA ASP A 281 -6.30 12.03 -2.33
C ASP A 281 -6.08 10.52 -2.37
N SER A 282 -6.73 9.80 -3.30
CA SER A 282 -6.48 8.38 -3.56
C SER A 282 -5.03 8.14 -3.99
N ALA A 283 -4.54 8.87 -5.00
CA ALA A 283 -3.16 8.71 -5.46
C ALA A 283 -2.14 9.01 -4.34
N ARG A 284 -2.42 10.00 -3.49
CA ARG A 284 -1.59 10.32 -2.32
C ARG A 284 -1.59 9.22 -1.28
N LEU A 285 -2.76 8.65 -0.96
CA LEU A 285 -2.89 7.57 0.02
C LEU A 285 -2.05 6.37 -0.37
N PHE A 286 -2.21 5.88 -1.61
CA PHE A 286 -1.46 4.72 -2.08
C PHE A 286 0.05 5.00 -2.18
N ALA A 287 0.45 6.14 -2.71
CA ALA A 287 1.88 6.47 -2.80
C ALA A 287 2.53 6.62 -1.43
N ALA A 288 1.87 7.29 -0.47
CA ALA A 288 2.39 7.46 0.88
C ALA A 288 2.53 6.11 1.62
N ALA A 289 1.51 5.24 1.52
CA ALA A 289 1.51 3.93 2.15
C ALA A 289 2.58 3.01 1.55
N ASP A 290 2.66 2.95 0.21
CA ASP A 290 3.57 2.01 -0.47
C ASP A 290 5.03 2.45 -0.41
N LEU A 291 5.33 3.76 -0.55
CA LEU A 291 6.70 4.24 -0.48
C LEU A 291 7.26 4.13 0.95
N ALA A 292 6.46 4.47 1.96
CA ALA A 292 6.86 4.27 3.35
C ALA A 292 6.97 2.77 3.70
N GLY A 293 6.03 1.94 3.22
CA GLY A 293 6.09 0.49 3.37
C GLY A 293 7.33 -0.13 2.72
N SER A 294 7.69 0.32 1.52
CA SER A 294 8.89 -0.12 0.82
C SER A 294 10.17 0.28 1.56
N ASP A 295 10.26 1.53 1.98
CA ASP A 295 11.42 2.02 2.74
C ASP A 295 11.55 1.34 4.10
N SER A 296 10.42 1.00 4.74
CA SER A 296 10.44 0.20 5.96
C SER A 296 11.02 -1.20 5.70
N GLY A 297 10.65 -1.83 4.59
CA GLY A 297 11.23 -3.10 4.15
C GLY A 297 12.73 -3.00 3.89
N ILE A 298 13.19 -1.96 3.20
CA ILE A 298 14.62 -1.69 2.93
C ILE A 298 15.38 -1.53 4.25
N ALA A 299 14.85 -0.73 5.18
CA ALA A 299 15.49 -0.52 6.48
C ALA A 299 15.50 -1.80 7.35
N ALA A 300 14.43 -2.62 7.28
CA ALA A 300 14.40 -3.90 7.98
C ALA A 300 15.45 -4.87 7.42
N TRP A 301 15.61 -4.96 6.09
CA TRP A 301 16.62 -5.81 5.47
C TRP A 301 18.04 -5.33 5.75
N ASP A 302 18.29 -4.02 5.79
CA ASP A 302 19.55 -3.45 6.24
C ASP A 302 19.90 -3.90 7.67
N ALA A 303 18.95 -3.77 8.60
CA ALA A 303 19.16 -4.20 9.98
C ALA A 303 19.32 -5.72 10.11
N LYS A 304 18.52 -6.52 9.37
CA LYS A 304 18.65 -7.99 9.33
C LYS A 304 20.03 -8.41 8.82
N PHE A 305 20.52 -7.73 7.79
CA PHE A 305 21.84 -7.99 7.21
C PHE A 305 22.98 -7.54 8.14
N HIS A 306 22.73 -6.57 9.02
CA HIS A 306 23.70 -6.06 9.98
C HIS A 306 23.80 -6.92 11.24
N TYR A 307 22.65 -7.39 11.78
CA TYR A 307 22.60 -8.09 13.05
C TYR A 307 22.61 -9.62 12.93
N HIS A 308 22.19 -10.18 11.78
CA HIS A 308 22.16 -11.63 11.47
C HIS A 308 21.46 -12.48 12.54
N TRP A 309 20.49 -11.92 13.29
CA TRP A 309 19.91 -12.55 14.47
C TRP A 309 19.12 -13.81 14.11
N TRP A 310 19.38 -14.89 14.85
CA TRP A 310 18.74 -16.17 14.63
C TRP A 310 17.22 -16.19 14.89
N ARG A 311 16.53 -17.18 14.34
CA ARG A 311 15.11 -17.39 14.52
C ARG A 311 14.83 -18.24 15.75
N PRO A 312 13.59 -18.15 16.36
CA PRO A 312 13.20 -18.98 17.49
C PRO A 312 13.43 -20.46 17.28
N ILE A 313 13.10 -21.02 16.09
CA ILE A 313 13.36 -22.42 15.80
C ILE A 313 14.82 -22.81 16.00
N THR A 314 15.75 -21.98 15.53
CA THR A 314 17.18 -22.23 15.71
C THR A 314 17.61 -22.05 17.16
N ALA A 315 17.14 -20.99 17.80
CA ALA A 315 17.48 -20.67 19.18
C ALA A 315 17.02 -21.78 20.15
N ILE A 316 15.76 -22.23 20.00
CA ILE A 316 15.18 -23.24 20.90
C ILE A 316 15.82 -24.61 20.69
N THR A 317 16.08 -25.00 19.44
CA THR A 317 16.72 -26.31 19.18
C THR A 317 18.20 -26.35 19.58
N LEU A 318 18.88 -25.21 19.64
CA LEU A 318 20.31 -25.10 19.96
C LEU A 318 20.58 -24.30 21.24
N ALA A 319 19.63 -24.18 22.16
CA ALA A 319 19.78 -23.38 23.38
C ALA A 319 20.93 -23.87 24.28
N ALA A 320 21.32 -25.13 24.19
CA ALA A 320 22.48 -25.64 24.94
C ALA A 320 23.79 -24.88 24.62
N ASP A 321 23.85 -24.22 23.46
CA ASP A 321 25.04 -23.50 22.98
C ASP A 321 24.97 -21.98 23.21
N ASP A 322 23.88 -21.44 23.78
CA ASP A 322 23.67 -19.99 23.90
C ASP A 322 24.31 -19.36 25.16
N GLY A 323 24.82 -20.19 26.07
CA GLY A 323 25.45 -19.75 27.31
C GLY A 323 24.50 -19.18 28.35
N ASN A 324 23.19 -19.41 28.20
CA ASN A 324 22.16 -18.93 29.12
C ASN A 324 21.56 -20.15 29.89
N PRO A 325 21.78 -20.27 31.19
CA PRO A 325 21.28 -21.40 31.97
C PRO A 325 19.75 -21.43 32.13
N ASP A 326 19.08 -20.29 31.85
CA ASP A 326 17.63 -20.15 32.01
C ASP A 326 16.86 -20.42 30.70
N THR A 327 17.57 -20.85 29.63
CA THR A 327 17.01 -21.30 28.37
C THR A 327 17.25 -22.80 28.19
N ALA A 328 16.19 -23.58 28.01
CA ALA A 328 16.30 -25.03 27.85
C ALA A 328 16.09 -25.44 26.40
N ALA A 329 17.02 -26.21 25.84
CA ALA A 329 16.93 -26.72 24.49
C ALA A 329 15.75 -27.71 24.33
N ASP A 330 15.11 -27.66 23.16
CA ASP A 330 14.12 -28.66 22.71
C ASP A 330 14.39 -28.97 21.22
N GLY A 331 15.06 -30.09 20.99
CA GLY A 331 15.45 -30.52 19.64
C GLY A 331 14.28 -30.89 18.73
N LEU A 332 13.06 -31.06 19.27
CA LEU A 332 11.85 -31.39 18.51
C LEU A 332 10.89 -30.21 18.36
N TRP A 333 11.23 -29.06 18.94
CA TRP A 333 10.38 -27.88 18.86
C TRP A 333 10.22 -27.39 17.41
N ALA A 334 8.99 -27.11 17.03
CA ALA A 334 8.67 -26.55 15.74
C ALA A 334 7.64 -25.41 15.90
N PRO A 335 7.76 -24.32 15.11
CA PRO A 335 6.81 -23.22 15.13
C PRO A 335 5.46 -23.61 14.52
N LEU A 336 4.39 -22.87 14.89
CA LEU A 336 3.05 -23.06 14.33
C LEU A 336 3.04 -22.93 12.80
N ILE A 337 3.78 -21.95 12.27
CA ILE A 337 3.89 -21.73 10.82
C ILE A 337 5.35 -21.83 10.38
N THR A 338 5.57 -22.09 9.09
CA THR A 338 6.92 -22.15 8.52
C THR A 338 7.67 -20.84 8.73
N THR A 339 8.88 -20.95 9.26
CA THR A 339 9.77 -19.81 9.48
C THR A 339 10.26 -19.25 8.13
N PRO A 340 10.08 -17.94 7.86
CA PRO A 340 10.58 -17.32 6.64
C PRO A 340 12.11 -17.33 6.57
N PRO A 341 12.72 -17.53 5.38
CA PRO A 341 14.16 -17.69 5.22
C PRO A 341 14.91 -16.33 5.23
N TYR A 342 14.97 -15.68 6.38
CA TYR A 342 15.76 -14.47 6.65
C TYR A 342 15.90 -14.24 8.16
N PRO A 343 16.92 -13.45 8.60
CA PRO A 343 17.14 -13.18 10.02
C PRO A 343 15.90 -12.67 10.76
N ASP A 344 15.83 -12.92 12.06
CA ASP A 344 14.70 -12.55 12.90
C ASP A 344 14.53 -11.04 13.04
N TYR A 345 15.60 -10.36 13.46
CA TYR A 345 15.57 -8.98 13.95
C TYR A 345 15.93 -7.93 12.89
N PRO A 346 15.12 -6.85 12.77
CA PRO A 346 13.77 -6.66 13.27
C PRO A 346 12.70 -7.31 12.38
N SER A 347 11.47 -7.48 12.86
CA SER A 347 10.36 -8.12 12.14
C SER A 347 9.96 -7.35 10.87
N GLY A 348 9.90 -8.05 9.73
CA GLY A 348 9.48 -7.45 8.47
C GLY A 348 8.00 -7.08 8.46
N LEU A 349 7.12 -7.95 9.01
CA LEU A 349 5.68 -7.71 9.01
C LEU A 349 5.29 -6.53 9.92
N CYS A 350 5.75 -6.52 11.17
CA CYS A 350 5.39 -5.47 12.13
C CYS A 350 5.91 -4.10 11.68
N ASN A 351 7.08 -4.06 11.04
CA ASN A 351 7.62 -2.86 10.44
C ASN A 351 6.73 -2.32 9.30
N LEU A 352 6.32 -3.20 8.38
CA LEU A 352 5.42 -2.86 7.28
C LEU A 352 4.05 -2.38 7.80
N MET A 353 3.44 -3.12 8.74
CA MET A 353 2.14 -2.75 9.33
C MET A 353 2.19 -1.38 9.98
N ALA A 354 3.25 -1.08 10.71
CA ALA A 354 3.45 0.22 11.33
C ALA A 354 3.63 1.34 10.31
N ALA A 355 4.44 1.13 9.28
CA ALA A 355 4.67 2.12 8.23
C ALA A 355 3.39 2.43 7.46
N VAL A 356 2.64 1.41 7.05
CA VAL A 356 1.39 1.57 6.29
C VAL A 356 0.31 2.19 7.17
N SER A 357 0.04 1.65 8.37
CA SER A 357 -1.01 2.18 9.24
C SER A 357 -0.75 3.62 9.66
N ARG A 358 0.52 3.97 9.94
CA ARG A 358 0.91 5.35 10.25
C ARG A 358 0.72 6.27 9.04
N SER A 359 1.05 5.82 7.83
CA SER A 359 0.83 6.59 6.60
C SER A 359 -0.66 6.82 6.36
N VAL A 360 -1.48 5.79 6.52
CA VAL A 360 -2.94 5.89 6.41
C VAL A 360 -3.49 6.91 7.40
N THR A 361 -3.20 6.77 8.69
CA THR A 361 -3.72 7.70 9.71
C THR A 361 -3.31 9.14 9.46
N ARG A 362 -2.06 9.39 9.05
CA ARG A 362 -1.57 10.75 8.75
C ARG A 362 -2.20 11.33 7.49
N VAL A 363 -2.35 10.55 6.43
CA VAL A 363 -3.00 11.02 5.20
C VAL A 363 -4.46 11.30 5.45
N MET A 364 -5.18 10.36 6.07
CA MET A 364 -6.61 10.50 6.37
C MET A 364 -6.91 11.66 7.32
N SER A 365 -6.07 11.95 8.30
CA SER A 365 -6.23 13.13 9.18
C SER A 365 -6.24 14.49 8.45
N THR A 366 -5.81 14.52 7.18
CA THR A 366 -5.86 15.74 6.34
C THR A 366 -7.09 15.79 5.43
N ILE A 367 -7.93 14.76 5.45
CA ILE A 367 -9.14 14.65 4.64
C ILE A 367 -10.34 15.13 5.47
N PRO A 368 -11.15 16.07 4.97
CA PRO A 368 -12.35 16.54 5.69
C PRO A 368 -13.30 15.39 6.01
N GLY A 369 -13.90 15.43 7.20
CA GLY A 369 -14.87 14.42 7.66
C GLY A 369 -14.24 13.11 8.17
N THR A 370 -12.92 13.03 8.29
CA THR A 370 -12.24 11.90 8.95
C THR A 370 -11.93 12.23 10.42
N VAL A 371 -11.97 11.20 11.28
CA VAL A 371 -11.57 11.34 12.69
C VAL A 371 -10.04 11.32 12.76
N PRO A 372 -9.38 12.36 13.31
CA PRO A 372 -7.93 12.36 13.46
C PRO A 372 -7.44 11.14 14.25
N GLY A 373 -6.42 10.47 13.72
CA GLY A 373 -5.83 9.28 14.35
C GLY A 373 -6.56 7.97 14.10
N SER A 374 -7.77 7.99 13.51
CA SER A 374 -8.48 6.78 13.10
C SER A 374 -7.75 6.08 11.97
N LEU A 375 -7.64 4.75 12.04
CA LEU A 375 -7.11 3.90 10.97
C LEU A 375 -8.22 3.46 10.02
N ASP A 376 -9.33 2.92 10.57
CA ASP A 376 -10.53 2.47 9.84
C ASP A 376 -10.23 1.49 8.68
N LEU A 377 -9.39 0.50 8.93
CA LEU A 377 -9.05 -0.52 7.93
C LEU A 377 -9.80 -1.83 8.15
N ASN A 378 -10.37 -2.37 7.09
CA ASN A 378 -10.85 -3.74 6.97
C ASN A 378 -9.75 -4.60 6.35
N ILE A 379 -9.20 -5.55 7.10
CA ILE A 379 -8.17 -6.46 6.60
C ILE A 379 -8.78 -7.85 6.45
N THR A 380 -8.66 -8.44 5.27
CA THR A 380 -9.17 -9.78 4.99
C THR A 380 -7.99 -10.75 4.82
N SER A 381 -7.99 -11.82 5.59
CA SER A 381 -7.04 -12.93 5.48
C SER A 381 -7.69 -14.14 4.82
N VAL A 382 -6.93 -14.78 3.95
CA VAL A 382 -7.28 -16.06 3.30
C VAL A 382 -6.30 -17.17 3.68
N ALA A 383 -5.60 -16.99 4.80
CA ALA A 383 -4.54 -17.88 5.24
C ALA A 383 -5.00 -19.34 5.34
N ALA A 384 -4.16 -20.25 4.89
CA ALA A 384 -4.41 -21.68 5.00
C ALA A 384 -4.52 -22.11 6.48
N GLY A 385 -5.54 -22.90 6.79
CA GLY A 385 -5.81 -23.37 8.17
C GLY A 385 -6.49 -22.32 9.08
N LEU A 386 -6.78 -21.11 8.58
CA LEU A 386 -7.54 -20.11 9.32
C LEU A 386 -9.03 -20.51 9.34
N PRO A 387 -9.61 -20.78 10.52
CA PRO A 387 -11.04 -21.09 10.62
C PRO A 387 -11.90 -19.95 10.09
N GLY A 388 -12.85 -20.27 9.21
CA GLY A 388 -13.78 -19.29 8.62
C GLY A 388 -13.15 -18.39 7.55
N ALA A 389 -12.01 -18.75 6.97
CA ALA A 389 -11.42 -17.98 5.86
C ALA A 389 -12.33 -18.02 4.61
N PRO A 390 -12.48 -16.87 3.89
CA PRO A 390 -11.86 -15.56 4.15
C PRO A 390 -12.43 -14.87 5.41
N LEU A 391 -11.56 -14.44 6.31
CA LEU A 391 -11.92 -13.75 7.54
C LEU A 391 -11.50 -12.28 7.46
N THR A 392 -12.46 -11.38 7.72
CA THR A 392 -12.21 -9.93 7.77
C THR A 392 -12.21 -9.42 9.20
N ARG A 393 -11.19 -8.67 9.58
CA ARG A 393 -11.13 -7.92 10.84
C ARG A 393 -11.09 -6.42 10.55
N HIS A 394 -11.86 -5.67 11.33
CA HIS A 394 -11.84 -4.22 11.32
C HIS A 394 -10.90 -3.68 12.39
N TYR A 395 -9.99 -2.79 12.00
CA TYR A 395 -9.07 -2.10 12.90
C TYR A 395 -9.39 -0.60 12.93
N ALA A 396 -9.95 -0.15 14.03
CA ALA A 396 -10.28 1.25 14.25
C ALA A 396 -9.03 2.11 14.47
N THR A 397 -8.00 1.55 15.11
CA THR A 397 -6.74 2.24 15.41
C THR A 397 -5.51 1.48 14.94
N ALA A 398 -4.40 2.19 14.73
CA ALA A 398 -3.12 1.57 14.42
C ALA A 398 -2.57 0.76 15.62
N ALA A 399 -2.92 1.15 16.85
CA ALA A 399 -2.48 0.44 18.06
C ALA A 399 -3.10 -0.96 18.12
N ASP A 400 -4.39 -1.11 17.84
CA ASP A 400 -5.08 -2.40 17.83
C ASP A 400 -4.47 -3.33 16.77
N LEU A 401 -4.24 -2.81 15.55
CA LEU A 401 -3.60 -3.56 14.46
C LEU A 401 -2.19 -4.03 14.85
N LEU A 402 -1.39 -3.15 15.45
CA LEU A 402 0.00 -3.48 15.82
C LEU A 402 0.05 -4.45 17.00
N THR A 403 -0.86 -4.33 17.96
CA THR A 403 -0.97 -5.27 19.08
C THR A 403 -1.26 -6.70 18.57
N ASP A 404 -2.25 -6.84 17.69
CA ASP A 404 -2.56 -8.13 17.08
C ASP A 404 -1.40 -8.65 16.21
N ALA A 405 -0.78 -7.78 15.41
CA ALA A 405 0.33 -8.17 14.55
C ALA A 405 1.55 -8.65 15.35
N ILE A 406 1.96 -7.93 16.40
CA ILE A 406 3.09 -8.30 17.28
C ILE A 406 2.80 -9.66 17.95
N ASN A 407 1.65 -9.80 18.59
CA ASN A 407 1.26 -11.03 19.25
C ASN A 407 1.19 -12.22 18.30
N ALA A 408 0.64 -12.00 17.10
CA ALA A 408 0.55 -13.03 16.07
C ALA A 408 1.91 -13.61 15.67
N ARG A 409 2.97 -12.81 15.65
CA ARG A 409 4.32 -13.28 15.27
C ARG A 409 4.94 -14.16 16.35
N VAL A 410 4.78 -13.75 17.62
CA VAL A 410 5.22 -14.56 18.77
C VAL A 410 4.43 -15.86 18.82
N TRP A 411 3.09 -15.77 18.73
CA TRP A 411 2.21 -16.94 18.76
C TRP A 411 2.37 -17.86 17.52
N SER A 412 2.89 -17.33 16.42
CA SER A 412 3.27 -18.17 15.27
C SER A 412 4.60 -18.90 15.46
N GLY A 413 5.38 -18.55 16.48
CA GLY A 413 6.67 -19.17 16.79
C GLY A 413 7.83 -18.72 15.90
N ILE A 414 7.71 -17.59 15.23
CA ILE A 414 8.68 -17.18 14.20
C ILE A 414 9.45 -15.89 14.50
N HIS A 415 9.09 -15.21 15.58
CA HIS A 415 9.79 -13.99 16.06
C HIS A 415 9.86 -13.93 17.57
N PHE A 416 10.96 -13.36 18.10
CA PHE A 416 11.04 -12.86 19.44
C PHE A 416 10.30 -11.53 19.57
N ARG A 417 9.71 -11.23 20.73
CA ARG A 417 8.86 -10.04 20.92
C ARG A 417 9.60 -8.73 20.65
N THR A 418 10.84 -8.58 21.10
CA THR A 418 11.67 -7.40 20.81
C THR A 418 11.82 -7.15 19.31
N ALA A 419 11.96 -8.21 18.50
CA ALA A 419 12.03 -8.05 17.05
C ALA A 419 10.79 -7.39 16.46
N ASP A 420 9.61 -7.68 16.99
CA ASP A 420 8.34 -7.14 16.55
C ASP A 420 8.08 -5.72 17.06
N VAL A 421 8.34 -5.47 18.35
CA VAL A 421 8.13 -4.17 19.00
C VAL A 421 9.04 -3.11 18.39
N VAL A 422 10.32 -3.43 18.25
CA VAL A 422 11.32 -2.52 17.65
C VAL A 422 11.00 -2.26 16.17
N ALA A 423 10.53 -3.27 15.46
CA ALA A 423 10.09 -3.13 14.08
C ALA A 423 8.91 -2.16 13.94
N ALA A 424 7.91 -2.24 14.81
CA ALA A 424 6.77 -1.33 14.82
C ALA A 424 7.19 0.13 15.07
N GLN A 425 8.14 0.35 15.99
CA GLN A 425 8.72 1.67 16.23
C GLN A 425 9.46 2.20 14.99
N MET A 426 10.30 1.36 14.37
CA MET A 426 11.04 1.72 13.17
C MET A 426 10.13 2.06 11.99
N GLY A 427 9.10 1.24 11.71
CA GLY A 427 8.13 1.52 10.65
C GLY A 427 7.38 2.83 10.85
N THR A 428 7.04 3.15 12.10
CA THR A 428 6.43 4.44 12.47
C THR A 428 7.36 5.62 12.17
N GLN A 429 8.65 5.51 12.50
CA GLN A 429 9.67 6.53 12.21
C GLN A 429 9.86 6.74 10.71
N VAL A 430 9.92 5.65 9.93
CA VAL A 430 10.02 5.68 8.46
C VAL A 430 8.83 6.42 7.85
N SER A 431 7.61 6.10 8.26
CA SER A 431 6.41 6.77 7.77
C SER A 431 6.36 8.24 8.15
N ASN A 432 6.72 8.59 9.38
CA ASN A 432 6.80 9.98 9.81
C ASN A 432 7.77 10.76 8.93
N TRP A 433 8.99 10.23 8.72
CA TRP A 433 9.97 10.84 7.83
C TRP A 433 9.44 11.06 6.41
N ALA A 434 8.83 10.01 5.81
CA ALA A 434 8.31 10.08 4.46
C ALA A 434 7.27 11.20 4.30
N LEU A 435 6.34 11.32 5.26
CA LEU A 435 5.26 12.32 5.20
C LEU A 435 5.69 13.73 5.68
N ASP A 436 6.79 13.82 6.44
CA ASP A 436 7.36 15.12 6.80
C ASP A 436 8.19 15.74 5.66
N HIS A 437 8.62 14.93 4.66
CA HIS A 437 9.45 15.39 3.56
C HIS A 437 8.76 15.33 2.20
N TYR A 438 7.73 14.47 2.02
CA TYR A 438 7.06 14.24 0.74
C TYR A 438 5.54 14.28 0.88
N PHE A 439 4.82 14.33 -0.23
CA PHE A 439 3.35 14.26 -0.31
C PHE A 439 2.63 15.43 0.35
N LYS A 440 3.29 16.55 0.51
CA LYS A 440 2.73 17.75 1.16
C LYS A 440 1.68 18.42 0.28
N ARG A 441 0.70 19.03 0.92
CA ARG A 441 -0.27 19.88 0.22
C ARG A 441 0.40 21.17 -0.19
N ILE A 442 0.18 21.59 -1.43
CA ILE A 442 0.64 22.92 -1.89
C ILE A 442 -0.20 23.95 -1.14
N ARG A 443 0.46 24.90 -0.51
CA ARG A 443 -0.19 26.06 0.10
C ARG A 443 -0.55 27.05 -1.01
N ASN A 444 -1.79 27.59 -0.99
CA ASN A 444 -2.15 28.67 -1.90
C ASN A 444 -1.32 29.89 -1.50
N GLY A 445 -0.34 30.23 -2.30
CA GLY A 445 0.57 31.37 -2.07
C GLY A 445 2.01 31.13 -2.50
N ASP A 446 2.36 29.90 -2.89
CA ASP A 446 3.68 29.57 -3.46
C ASP A 446 3.62 29.42 -4.99
#